data_b7622d0c347f080a0d9ee807366a438b
#
_entry.id   b7622d0c347f080a0d9ee807366a438b
#
_cell.length_a   1.000
_cell.length_b   1.000
_cell.length_c   1.000
_cell.angle_alpha   90.00
_cell.angle_beta   90.00
_cell.angle_gamma   90.00
#
_symmetry.space_group_name_H-M   'P 1'
#
loop_
_entity.id
_entity.type
_entity.pdbx_description
1 polymer ?
#
loop_
_entity_poly.entity_id
_entity_poly.type
_entity_poly.pdbx_seq_one_letter_code
_entity_poly.pdbx_strand_id
1 'polypeptide(L)'
;MGLDPISDFTHSVETLLSMVREDDLSFDQATADITLESVDMLKKMLAVVEVSSGGDPLNTPHGYDRMMEILGFICEEELKPAEAIEKAGGFETAVATIESEKSSSEDAEKEFQTENTNQKQEAEASVRVNVGRLDRLIDMVGELVIAHSVVAQDRSIEQNAELTKKVNHTTKILRELQDTSLTLRMVPLKATFHKMNRLVRDLTRKADKDVKFSTVGEDTEIDRNMVDIISEPLVHMLRNSIDHGIETKEERAASSKSKTANVWLRAYQEGGKVVIEIEDDGKGIDKEKVYSKAIEKGLIDPEAKLTDSEIFSLIFLPGFSSKDEVTDLSGRGVGMDVVRRSIEELQGKVEVKSEKGKGTKISIELPFTLAITDGMLVRVGDQRFIIPTINIDMTFRAIEDELYTVMGDSEQVNFRGKSVPVIRLHKLFNIDGGIEDLLEGTMLVIKNNNKRYALLVDEVIGQQQLVGKSININIKMPHISGGAILGDGRVGLILDTTAVVGIS
;
A
#
# COMPACT_ATOMS: atom_id res chain seq x y z
N MET A 1 -15.31 36.17 25.07
CA MET A 1 -15.57 34.91 24.42
C MET A 1 -14.72 33.76 24.98
N GLY A 2 -14.02 33.90 26.11
CA GLY A 2 -13.33 32.80 26.84
C GLY A 2 -12.14 32.13 26.13
N LEU A 3 -11.67 32.67 24.99
CA LEU A 3 -10.53 32.13 24.25
C LEU A 3 -9.23 32.88 24.50
N ASP A 4 -9.27 33.82 25.46
CA ASP A 4 -8.12 34.67 25.81
C ASP A 4 -6.85 33.85 26.13
N PRO A 5 -6.91 32.71 26.90
CA PRO A 5 -5.71 31.91 27.16
C PRO A 5 -5.05 31.30 25.91
N ILE A 6 -5.84 30.94 24.89
CA ILE A 6 -5.30 30.44 23.63
C ILE A 6 -4.63 31.56 22.84
N SER A 7 -5.25 32.73 22.82
CA SER A 7 -4.72 33.92 22.15
C SER A 7 -3.37 34.34 22.75
N ASP A 8 -3.31 34.43 24.07
CA ASP A 8 -2.10 34.84 24.79
C ASP A 8 -0.97 33.83 24.60
N PHE A 9 -1.28 32.52 24.69
CA PHE A 9 -0.32 31.46 24.47
C PHE A 9 0.23 31.48 23.03
N THR A 10 -0.67 31.59 22.05
CA THR A 10 -0.28 31.62 20.63
C THR A 10 0.61 32.81 20.33
N HIS A 11 0.32 33.97 20.87
CA HIS A 11 1.13 35.19 20.72
C HIS A 11 2.54 35.03 21.30
N SER A 12 2.67 34.41 22.48
CA SER A 12 3.98 34.13 23.08
C SER A 12 4.82 33.14 22.25
N VAL A 13 4.19 32.10 21.70
CA VAL A 13 4.85 31.14 20.80
C VAL A 13 5.26 31.79 19.48
N GLU A 14 4.41 32.67 18.92
CA GLU A 14 4.71 33.44 17.70
C GLU A 14 5.91 34.37 17.91
N THR A 15 6.01 35.01 19.08
CA THR A 15 7.14 35.86 19.46
C THR A 15 8.43 35.02 19.54
N LEU A 16 8.41 33.88 20.20
CA LEU A 16 9.55 32.95 20.26
C LEU A 16 10.03 32.55 18.84
N LEU A 17 9.11 32.17 17.97
CA LEU A 17 9.44 31.78 16.60
C LEU A 17 9.96 32.94 15.76
N SER A 18 9.50 34.17 16.02
CA SER A 18 10.01 35.38 15.37
C SER A 18 11.45 35.67 15.79
N MET A 19 11.78 35.56 17.08
CA MET A 19 13.16 35.72 17.59
C MET A 19 14.12 34.71 16.96
N VAL A 20 13.67 33.45 16.76
CA VAL A 20 14.47 32.45 16.04
C VAL A 20 14.65 32.80 14.57
N ARG A 21 13.60 33.30 13.90
CA ARG A 21 13.66 33.66 12.48
C ARG A 21 14.55 34.89 12.23
N GLU A 22 14.63 35.80 13.17
CA GLU A 22 15.40 37.04 13.07
C GLU A 22 16.86 36.88 13.57
N ASP A 23 17.28 35.65 13.90
CA ASP A 23 18.59 35.29 14.45
C ASP A 23 18.88 35.90 15.85
N ASP A 24 17.87 36.43 16.55
CA ASP A 24 18.00 36.94 17.91
C ASP A 24 18.09 35.78 18.93
N LEU A 25 17.62 34.61 18.59
CA LEU A 25 17.68 33.38 19.38
C LEU A 25 18.22 32.22 18.58
N SER A 26 19.25 31.54 19.08
CA SER A 26 19.79 30.34 18.40
C SER A 26 18.85 29.16 18.48
N PHE A 27 18.63 28.45 17.35
CA PHE A 27 17.84 27.24 17.33
C PHE A 27 18.67 26.05 17.82
N ASP A 28 18.71 25.87 19.14
CA ASP A 28 19.37 24.77 19.82
C ASP A 28 18.36 23.70 20.30
N GLN A 29 18.84 22.68 21.00
CA GLN A 29 17.99 21.59 21.50
C GLN A 29 16.92 22.12 22.48
N ALA A 30 17.24 23.08 23.32
CA ALA A 30 16.29 23.65 24.28
C ALA A 30 15.18 24.44 23.58
N THR A 31 15.53 25.22 22.56
CA THR A 31 14.56 25.95 21.72
C THR A 31 13.64 24.98 20.97
N ALA A 32 14.18 23.88 20.44
CA ALA A 32 13.39 22.85 19.78
C ALA A 32 12.42 22.16 20.76
N ASP A 33 12.86 21.84 21.98
CA ASP A 33 12.03 21.19 22.97
C ASP A 33 10.90 22.12 23.45
N ILE A 34 11.16 23.40 23.69
CA ILE A 34 10.12 24.41 24.03
C ILE A 34 9.10 24.53 22.88
N THR A 35 9.56 24.57 21.63
CA THR A 35 8.66 24.69 20.47
C THR A 35 7.75 23.47 20.34
N LEU A 36 8.27 22.26 20.54
CA LEU A 36 7.49 21.02 20.49
C LEU A 36 6.45 20.94 21.60
N GLU A 37 6.86 21.25 22.86
CA GLU A 37 5.95 21.28 23.99
C GLU A 37 4.86 22.36 23.83
N SER A 38 5.20 23.51 23.23
CA SER A 38 4.23 24.56 22.92
C SER A 38 3.19 24.08 21.91
N VAL A 39 3.59 23.36 20.86
CA VAL A 39 2.67 22.78 19.87
C VAL A 39 1.76 21.73 20.53
N ASP A 40 2.29 20.91 21.42
CA ASP A 40 1.47 19.90 22.12
C ASP A 40 0.52 20.55 23.13
N MET A 41 0.90 21.65 23.76
CA MET A 41 0.02 22.45 24.61
C MET A 41 -1.13 23.06 23.79
N LEU A 42 -0.85 23.65 22.63
CA LEU A 42 -1.90 24.15 21.72
C LEU A 42 -2.88 23.08 21.32
N LYS A 43 -2.42 21.86 21.00
CA LYS A 43 -3.31 20.72 20.68
C LYS A 43 -4.22 20.36 21.85
N LYS A 44 -3.67 20.34 23.08
CA LYS A 44 -4.46 20.06 24.30
C LYS A 44 -5.51 21.17 24.53
N MET A 45 -5.16 22.43 24.33
CA MET A 45 -6.10 23.56 24.45
C MET A 45 -7.21 23.48 23.41
N LEU A 46 -6.90 23.15 22.18
CA LEU A 46 -7.91 22.96 21.11
C LEU A 46 -8.84 21.79 21.41
N ALA A 47 -8.33 20.67 21.94
CA ALA A 47 -9.15 19.54 22.35
C ALA A 47 -10.14 19.92 23.49
N VAL A 48 -9.74 20.78 24.43
CA VAL A 48 -10.62 21.30 25.49
C VAL A 48 -11.74 22.17 24.88
N VAL A 49 -11.42 23.00 23.87
CA VAL A 49 -12.43 23.82 23.15
C VAL A 49 -13.48 22.94 22.42
N GLU A 50 -13.02 21.85 21.76
CA GLU A 50 -13.94 20.93 21.06
C GLU A 50 -14.94 20.24 21.99
N VAL A 51 -14.58 20.05 23.26
CA VAL A 51 -15.42 19.37 24.26
C VAL A 51 -16.29 20.36 25.05
N SER A 52 -15.88 21.62 25.15
CA SER A 52 -16.60 22.66 25.91
C SER A 52 -17.84 23.14 25.17
N SER A 53 -19.00 22.98 25.75
CA SER A 53 -20.26 23.59 25.26
C SER A 53 -20.21 25.09 25.50
N GLY A 54 -20.34 25.91 24.44
CA GLY A 54 -20.06 27.34 24.43
C GLY A 54 -20.70 28.14 25.58
N GLY A 55 -19.84 28.72 26.40
CA GLY A 55 -20.24 29.69 27.46
C GLY A 55 -19.37 29.62 28.73
N ASP A 56 -18.70 28.53 29.00
CA ASP A 56 -17.86 28.41 30.20
C ASP A 56 -16.41 28.90 29.92
N PRO A 57 -15.71 29.47 30.93
CA PRO A 57 -14.31 29.84 30.79
C PRO A 57 -13.47 28.59 30.48
N LEU A 58 -12.53 28.74 29.55
CA LEU A 58 -11.67 27.64 29.11
C LEU A 58 -10.82 27.16 30.30
N ASN A 59 -10.95 25.89 30.63
CA ASN A 59 -10.11 25.28 31.66
C ASN A 59 -8.73 25.00 31.03
N THR A 60 -7.69 25.70 31.49
CA THR A 60 -6.34 25.57 30.95
C THR A 60 -5.79 24.19 31.25
N PRO A 61 -5.16 23.50 30.25
CA PRO A 61 -4.55 22.20 30.47
C PRO A 61 -3.44 22.24 31.52
N HIS A 62 -3.22 21.11 32.20
CA HIS A 62 -2.10 21.00 33.15
C HIS A 62 -0.75 21.34 32.47
N GLY A 63 0.07 22.15 33.15
CA GLY A 63 1.35 22.63 32.62
C GLY A 63 1.24 23.96 31.79
N TYR A 64 0.04 24.50 31.57
CA TYR A 64 -0.16 25.74 30.83
C TYR A 64 0.58 26.92 31.50
N ASP A 65 0.36 27.17 32.80
CA ASP A 65 0.95 28.29 33.54
C ASP A 65 2.49 28.24 33.50
N ARG A 66 3.05 27.05 33.60
CA ARG A 66 4.48 26.86 33.56
C ARG A 66 5.07 27.08 32.18
N MET A 67 4.40 26.65 31.14
CA MET A 67 4.83 26.93 29.77
C MET A 67 4.78 28.44 29.46
N MET A 68 3.73 29.12 29.93
CA MET A 68 3.66 30.59 29.85
C MET A 68 4.78 31.27 30.61
N GLU A 69 5.19 30.75 31.76
CA GLU A 69 6.33 31.26 32.56
C GLU A 69 7.66 31.09 31.79
N ILE A 70 7.90 29.91 31.19
CA ILE A 70 9.09 29.66 30.35
C ILE A 70 9.12 30.62 29.15
N LEU A 71 8.00 30.77 28.42
CA LEU A 71 7.90 31.68 27.31
C LEU A 71 8.08 33.14 27.73
N GLY A 72 7.55 33.53 28.87
CA GLY A 72 7.75 34.87 29.45
C GLY A 72 9.22 35.17 29.76
N PHE A 73 9.94 34.23 30.37
CA PHE A 73 11.37 34.38 30.63
C PHE A 73 12.21 34.57 29.38
N ILE A 74 11.81 33.96 28.25
CA ILE A 74 12.51 34.08 26.96
C ILE A 74 12.12 35.39 26.28
N CYS A 75 10.83 35.67 26.20
CA CYS A 75 10.32 36.78 25.40
C CYS A 75 10.42 38.13 26.08
N GLU A 76 10.33 38.20 27.45
CA GLU A 76 10.32 39.44 28.21
C GLU A 76 11.65 39.70 28.95
N GLU A 77 12.27 38.64 29.48
CA GLU A 77 13.54 38.75 30.23
C GLU A 77 14.77 38.43 29.38
N GLU A 78 14.58 38.09 28.08
CA GLU A 78 15.67 37.75 27.14
C GLU A 78 16.61 36.63 27.63
N LEU A 79 16.09 35.69 28.43
CA LEU A 79 16.87 34.54 28.93
C LEU A 79 17.07 33.51 27.84
N LYS A 80 18.21 32.81 27.88
CA LYS A 80 18.41 31.69 26.97
C LYS A 80 17.43 30.55 27.29
N PRO A 81 16.96 29.79 26.27
CA PRO A 81 15.98 28.73 26.44
C PRO A 81 16.31 27.72 27.53
N ALA A 82 17.56 27.26 27.59
CA ALA A 82 18.01 26.35 28.64
C ALA A 82 17.93 26.95 30.06
N GLU A 83 18.29 28.21 30.25
CA GLU A 83 18.20 28.94 31.49
C GLU A 83 16.75 29.21 31.93
N ALA A 84 15.87 29.48 30.96
CA ALA A 84 14.44 29.68 31.20
C ALA A 84 13.77 28.39 31.68
N ILE A 85 14.11 27.24 31.09
CA ILE A 85 13.64 25.92 31.53
C ILE A 85 14.11 25.62 32.96
N GLU A 86 15.38 25.87 33.26
CA GLU A 86 15.95 25.62 34.59
C GLU A 86 15.30 26.52 35.62
N LYS A 87 15.11 27.83 35.32
CA LYS A 87 14.49 28.84 36.21
C LYS A 87 13.04 28.49 36.51
N ALA A 88 12.29 27.96 35.52
CA ALA A 88 10.92 27.47 35.71
C ALA A 88 10.87 26.10 36.40
N GLY A 89 12.01 25.41 36.66
CA GLY A 89 12.09 24.12 37.34
C GLY A 89 11.82 22.91 36.44
N GLY A 90 12.06 23.02 35.12
CA GLY A 90 11.95 21.96 34.12
C GLY A 90 10.54 21.81 33.56
N PHE A 91 10.37 20.96 32.54
CA PHE A 91 9.05 20.54 32.06
C PHE A 91 8.44 19.53 33.03
N GLU A 92 7.18 19.73 33.48
CA GLU A 92 6.47 18.70 34.22
C GLU A 92 6.14 17.53 33.30
N THR A 93 6.88 16.45 33.39
CA THR A 93 6.50 15.16 32.81
C THR A 93 5.37 14.59 33.66
N ALA A 94 4.24 14.23 33.02
CA ALA A 94 3.01 13.68 33.61
C ALA A 94 3.18 12.30 34.31
N VAL A 95 4.39 11.98 34.80
CA VAL A 95 4.72 10.69 35.45
C VAL A 95 4.75 10.78 37.00
N ALA A 96 4.68 11.98 37.58
CA ALA A 96 4.86 12.14 39.03
C ALA A 96 3.56 12.23 39.87
N THR A 97 2.39 12.14 39.29
CA THR A 97 1.09 12.41 40.00
C THR A 97 0.27 11.15 40.31
N ILE A 98 0.82 9.94 40.15
CA ILE A 98 0.10 8.70 40.57
C ILE A 98 0.49 8.21 41.97
N GLU A 99 1.51 8.80 42.63
CA GLU A 99 1.97 8.34 43.93
C GLU A 99 1.53 9.21 45.13
N SER A 100 0.86 10.36 44.96
CA SER A 100 0.50 11.25 46.07
C SER A 100 -1.00 11.31 46.45
N GLU A 101 -1.88 10.55 45.80
CA GLU A 101 -3.31 10.48 46.18
C GLU A 101 -3.76 9.13 46.78
N LYS A 102 -2.83 8.42 47.44
CA LYS A 102 -3.13 7.20 48.21
C LYS A 102 -3.03 7.39 49.75
N SER A 103 -3.46 8.52 50.25
CA SER A 103 -3.65 8.65 51.69
C SER A 103 -4.81 9.61 52.01
N SER A 104 -6.04 9.21 51.82
CA SER A 104 -7.21 9.57 52.65
C SER A 104 -8.50 9.12 51.97
N SER A 105 -8.93 7.92 52.29
CA SER A 105 -10.30 7.54 52.60
C SER A 105 -10.40 6.01 52.66
N GLU A 106 -10.04 5.47 53.82
CA GLU A 106 -10.65 4.24 54.33
C GLU A 106 -12.09 4.60 54.71
N ASP A 107 -13.05 3.94 54.11
CA ASP A 107 -14.32 3.48 54.62
C ASP A 107 -15.36 3.42 53.49
N ALA A 108 -15.52 2.26 52.89
CA ALA A 108 -16.77 1.62 52.45
C ALA A 108 -16.47 0.29 51.75
N GLU A 109 -16.31 -0.74 52.57
CA GLU A 109 -16.45 -2.13 52.12
C GLU A 109 -17.92 -2.43 51.76
N LYS A 110 -18.16 -3.08 50.64
CA LYS A 110 -18.66 -4.47 50.51
C LYS A 110 -19.28 -4.76 49.17
N GLU A 111 -18.86 -5.92 48.65
CA GLU A 111 -19.59 -6.80 47.75
C GLU A 111 -19.75 -6.40 46.29
N PHE A 112 -18.80 -6.85 45.44
CA PHE A 112 -19.17 -7.79 44.36
C PHE A 112 -17.89 -8.50 43.85
N GLN A 113 -17.75 -9.78 44.24
CA GLN A 113 -16.77 -10.70 43.61
C GLN A 113 -17.30 -11.06 42.22
N THR A 114 -16.53 -10.79 41.23
CA THR A 114 -16.51 -11.59 39.99
C THR A 114 -15.06 -11.61 39.45
N GLU A 115 -14.61 -12.82 39.25
CA GLU A 115 -13.32 -13.22 38.76
C GLU A 115 -12.93 -12.45 37.48
N ASN A 116 -11.81 -11.74 37.53
CA ASN A 116 -11.12 -11.33 36.33
C ASN A 116 -9.66 -11.76 36.45
N THR A 117 -9.35 -12.76 35.67
CA THR A 117 -8.03 -13.31 35.40
C THR A 117 -7.07 -12.17 34.98
N ASN A 118 -6.11 -11.88 35.80
CA ASN A 118 -4.99 -10.99 35.52
C ASN A 118 -4.16 -11.55 34.34
N GLN A 119 -4.41 -11.11 33.12
CA GLN A 119 -3.37 -11.07 32.09
C GLN A 119 -2.61 -9.74 32.28
N LYS A 120 -1.45 -9.79 32.91
CA LYS A 120 -0.43 -8.75 32.77
C LYS A 120 -0.07 -8.63 31.29
N GLN A 121 -0.64 -7.66 30.60
CA GLN A 121 -0.04 -7.17 29.36
C GLN A 121 1.28 -6.48 29.76
N GLU A 122 2.38 -7.13 29.44
CA GLU A 122 3.68 -6.47 29.40
C GLU A 122 3.55 -5.31 28.40
N ALA A 123 3.68 -4.09 28.90
CA ALA A 123 3.74 -2.92 28.05
C ALA A 123 5.03 -3.03 27.22
N GLU A 124 4.91 -3.43 25.97
CA GLU A 124 6.00 -3.46 25.01
C GLU A 124 6.57 -2.03 24.91
N ALA A 125 7.83 -1.88 25.26
CA ALA A 125 8.54 -0.61 25.15
C ALA A 125 8.63 -0.23 23.66
N SER A 126 7.88 0.78 23.22
CA SER A 126 7.91 1.26 21.85
C SER A 126 9.02 2.30 21.66
N VAL A 127 9.78 2.17 20.59
CA VAL A 127 10.82 3.13 20.17
C VAL A 127 10.37 3.84 18.89
N ARG A 128 10.38 5.17 18.89
CA ARG A 128 10.09 5.95 17.67
C ARG A 128 11.32 5.97 16.76
N VAL A 129 11.19 5.40 15.58
CA VAL A 129 12.24 5.40 14.55
C VAL A 129 11.82 6.26 13.37
N ASN A 130 12.76 7.04 12.83
CA ASN A 130 12.52 7.81 11.62
C ASN A 130 12.32 6.87 10.42
N VAL A 131 11.23 7.05 9.68
CA VAL A 131 10.84 6.18 8.55
C VAL A 131 11.95 6.10 7.50
N GLY A 132 12.59 7.21 7.14
CA GLY A 132 13.67 7.21 6.14
C GLY A 132 14.93 6.45 6.60
N ARG A 133 15.15 6.28 7.93
CA ARG A 133 16.23 5.40 8.43
C ARG A 133 15.86 3.94 8.29
N LEU A 134 14.59 3.63 8.49
CA LEU A 134 14.06 2.28 8.35
C LEU A 134 14.08 1.84 6.88
N ASP A 135 13.63 2.71 5.97
CA ASP A 135 13.69 2.46 4.52
C ASP A 135 15.12 2.18 4.06
N ARG A 136 16.08 2.99 4.54
CA ARG A 136 17.50 2.79 4.22
C ARG A 136 18.05 1.46 4.76
N LEU A 137 17.63 1.05 5.95
CA LEU A 137 18.01 -0.26 6.51
C LEU A 137 17.50 -1.39 5.62
N ILE A 138 16.25 -1.34 5.22
CA ILE A 138 15.63 -2.35 4.34
C ILE A 138 16.32 -2.39 2.97
N ASP A 139 16.64 -1.23 2.40
CA ASP A 139 17.39 -1.14 1.15
C ASP A 139 18.76 -1.81 1.28
N MET A 140 19.51 -1.53 2.36
CA MET A 140 20.82 -2.15 2.61
C MET A 140 20.73 -3.66 2.82
N VAL A 141 19.71 -4.14 3.53
CA VAL A 141 19.46 -5.59 3.67
C VAL A 141 19.16 -6.23 2.31
N GLY A 142 18.36 -5.56 1.48
CA GLY A 142 18.10 -6.00 0.11
C GLY A 142 19.37 -6.09 -0.74
N GLU A 143 20.23 -5.08 -0.68
CA GLU A 143 21.52 -5.08 -1.38
C GLU A 143 22.44 -6.20 -0.88
N LEU A 144 22.44 -6.48 0.43
CA LEU A 144 23.23 -7.55 1.02
C LEU A 144 22.74 -8.93 0.55
N VAL A 145 21.43 -9.14 0.45
CA VAL A 145 20.84 -10.38 -0.09
C VAL A 145 21.24 -10.58 -1.55
N ILE A 146 21.23 -9.51 -2.36
CA ILE A 146 21.65 -9.55 -3.76
C ILE A 146 23.13 -9.90 -3.86
N ALA A 147 23.99 -9.19 -3.12
CA ALA A 147 25.43 -9.44 -3.12
C ALA A 147 25.77 -10.89 -2.70
N HIS A 148 25.07 -11.39 -1.69
CA HIS A 148 25.22 -12.78 -1.25
C HIS A 148 24.77 -13.78 -2.33
N SER A 149 23.66 -13.50 -3.03
CA SER A 149 23.15 -14.37 -4.11
C SER A 149 24.16 -14.51 -5.25
N VAL A 150 24.89 -13.44 -5.58
CA VAL A 150 25.98 -13.47 -6.59
C VAL A 150 27.11 -14.40 -6.12
N VAL A 151 27.53 -14.26 -4.87
CA VAL A 151 28.53 -15.17 -4.30
C VAL A 151 28.05 -16.61 -4.30
N ALA A 152 26.79 -16.85 -3.92
CA ALA A 152 26.21 -18.18 -3.86
C ALA A 152 26.14 -18.90 -5.22
N GLN A 153 26.11 -18.17 -6.32
CA GLN A 153 26.07 -18.69 -7.69
C GLN A 153 27.46 -18.96 -8.30
N ASP A 154 28.55 -18.67 -7.57
CA ASP A 154 29.90 -18.92 -8.08
C ASP A 154 30.15 -20.43 -8.22
N ARG A 155 30.63 -20.85 -9.40
CA ARG A 155 30.91 -22.25 -9.74
C ARG A 155 31.88 -22.93 -8.77
N SER A 156 32.78 -22.16 -8.16
CA SER A 156 33.75 -22.68 -7.18
C SER A 156 33.07 -23.17 -5.88
N ILE A 157 31.89 -22.65 -5.57
CA ILE A 157 31.10 -23.04 -4.40
C ILE A 157 30.44 -24.41 -4.63
N GLU A 158 29.89 -24.64 -5.82
CA GLU A 158 29.26 -25.90 -6.17
C GLU A 158 30.24 -27.08 -6.09
N GLN A 159 31.52 -26.83 -6.36
CA GLN A 159 32.58 -27.86 -6.33
C GLN A 159 33.12 -28.13 -4.91
N ASN A 160 32.74 -27.32 -3.90
CA ASN A 160 33.24 -27.45 -2.54
C ASN A 160 32.10 -27.58 -1.53
N ALA A 161 31.87 -28.83 -1.04
CA ALA A 161 30.76 -29.12 -0.13
C ALA A 161 30.84 -28.34 1.21
N GLU A 162 32.02 -27.95 1.67
CA GLU A 162 32.19 -27.15 2.89
C GLU A 162 31.78 -25.70 2.64
N LEU A 163 32.17 -25.12 1.50
CA LEU A 163 31.76 -23.77 1.09
C LEU A 163 30.22 -23.73 0.87
N THR A 164 29.67 -24.73 0.21
CA THR A 164 28.22 -24.85 0.01
C THR A 164 27.45 -24.82 1.33
N LYS A 165 27.93 -25.52 2.36
CA LYS A 165 27.31 -25.49 3.70
C LYS A 165 27.37 -24.10 4.34
N LYS A 166 28.54 -23.41 4.23
CA LYS A 166 28.73 -22.07 4.78
C LYS A 166 27.81 -21.07 4.07
N VAL A 167 27.73 -21.11 2.74
CA VAL A 167 26.84 -20.26 1.94
C VAL A 167 25.38 -20.51 2.30
N ASN A 168 24.93 -21.76 2.40
CA ASN A 168 23.56 -22.07 2.79
C ASN A 168 23.22 -21.60 4.20
N HIS A 169 24.17 -21.65 5.12
CA HIS A 169 23.99 -21.10 6.47
C HIS A 169 23.84 -19.58 6.45
N THR A 170 24.71 -18.88 5.70
CA THR A 170 24.62 -17.42 5.53
C THR A 170 23.31 -17.02 4.85
N THR A 171 22.85 -17.77 3.84
CA THR A 171 21.56 -17.56 3.19
C THR A 171 20.41 -17.61 4.19
N LYS A 172 20.45 -18.56 5.14
CA LYS A 172 19.41 -18.66 6.17
C LYS A 172 19.41 -17.42 7.08
N ILE A 173 20.58 -16.99 7.55
CA ILE A 173 20.71 -15.80 8.41
C ILE A 173 20.22 -14.54 7.67
N LEU A 174 20.57 -14.40 6.39
CA LEU A 174 20.13 -13.25 5.59
C LEU A 174 18.62 -13.22 5.39
N ARG A 175 17.98 -14.37 5.18
CA ARG A 175 16.52 -14.45 5.12
C ARG A 175 15.88 -14.02 6.43
N GLU A 176 16.40 -14.50 7.55
CA GLU A 176 15.91 -14.17 8.89
C GLU A 176 16.08 -12.66 9.20
N LEU A 177 17.22 -12.07 8.79
CA LEU A 177 17.46 -10.63 8.88
C LEU A 177 16.49 -9.84 7.98
N GLN A 178 16.23 -10.31 6.77
CA GLN A 178 15.29 -9.69 5.84
C GLN A 178 13.87 -9.73 6.39
N ASP A 179 13.41 -10.87 6.87
CA ASP A 179 12.07 -11.02 7.45
C ASP A 179 11.90 -10.10 8.69
N THR A 180 12.91 -10.04 9.56
CA THR A 180 12.92 -9.13 10.71
C THR A 180 12.87 -7.66 10.29
N SER A 181 13.65 -7.27 9.28
CA SER A 181 13.66 -5.89 8.77
C SER A 181 12.31 -5.49 8.16
N LEU A 182 11.65 -6.40 7.47
CA LEU A 182 10.32 -6.18 6.90
C LEU A 182 9.27 -6.03 8.00
N THR A 183 9.32 -6.85 9.04
CA THR A 183 8.41 -6.75 10.19
C THR A 183 8.48 -5.39 10.88
N LEU A 184 9.67 -4.77 10.96
CA LEU A 184 9.82 -3.43 11.52
C LEU A 184 9.08 -2.33 10.75
N ARG A 185 8.70 -2.56 9.50
CA ARG A 185 7.97 -1.61 8.64
C ARG A 185 6.46 -1.82 8.65
N MET A 186 6.00 -2.92 9.25
CA MET A 186 4.58 -3.24 9.30
C MET A 186 3.83 -2.23 10.18
N VAL A 187 2.64 -1.86 9.73
CA VAL A 187 1.73 -0.97 10.46
C VAL A 187 0.32 -1.56 10.48
N PRO A 188 -0.41 -1.44 11.59
CA PRO A 188 -1.77 -1.92 11.66
C PRO A 188 -2.71 -1.09 10.78
N LEU A 189 -3.69 -1.73 10.17
CA LEU A 189 -4.72 -1.10 9.34
C LEU A 189 -5.70 -0.20 10.12
N LYS A 190 -5.57 -0.12 11.44
CA LYS A 190 -6.47 0.60 12.35
C LYS A 190 -6.74 2.05 11.92
N ALA A 191 -5.69 2.81 11.59
CA ALA A 191 -5.85 4.21 11.16
C ALA A 191 -6.63 4.31 9.83
N THR A 192 -6.37 3.40 8.89
CA THR A 192 -7.07 3.32 7.61
C THR A 192 -8.54 2.94 7.82
N PHE A 193 -8.84 1.98 8.67
CA PHE A 193 -10.20 1.55 8.99
C PHE A 193 -10.99 2.66 9.67
N HIS A 194 -10.39 3.42 10.59
CA HIS A 194 -11.02 4.61 11.17
C HIS A 194 -11.34 5.67 10.13
N LYS A 195 -10.45 5.89 9.15
CA LYS A 195 -10.72 6.80 8.03
C LYS A 195 -11.89 6.30 7.17
N MET A 196 -11.96 4.99 6.91
CA MET A 196 -13.08 4.38 6.16
C MET A 196 -14.40 4.49 6.92
N ASN A 197 -14.40 4.34 8.25
CA ASN A 197 -15.59 4.54 9.10
C ASN A 197 -16.16 5.97 8.96
N ARG A 198 -15.31 6.99 8.96
CA ARG A 198 -15.74 8.39 8.76
C ARG A 198 -16.31 8.59 7.36
N LEU A 199 -15.60 8.10 6.34
CA LEU A 199 -16.04 8.16 4.94
C LEU A 199 -17.43 7.54 4.76
N VAL A 200 -17.66 6.33 5.27
CA VAL A 200 -18.94 5.63 5.13
C VAL A 200 -20.07 6.41 5.78
N ARG A 201 -19.87 6.99 6.98
CA ARG A 201 -20.87 7.87 7.63
C ARG A 201 -21.23 9.07 6.77
N ASP A 202 -20.25 9.71 6.13
CA ASP A 202 -20.48 10.86 5.26
C ASP A 202 -21.24 10.46 3.98
N LEU A 203 -20.85 9.33 3.36
CA LEU A 203 -21.50 8.82 2.15
C LEU A 203 -22.95 8.40 2.43
N THR A 204 -23.21 7.68 3.52
CA THR A 204 -24.57 7.23 3.89
C THR A 204 -25.50 8.40 4.17
N ARG A 205 -24.98 9.44 4.83
CA ARG A 205 -25.75 10.68 5.09
C ARG A 205 -26.09 11.40 3.78
N LYS A 206 -25.13 11.49 2.84
CA LYS A 206 -25.35 12.15 1.54
C LYS A 206 -26.32 11.38 0.66
N ALA A 207 -26.24 10.05 0.67
CA ALA A 207 -27.07 9.16 -0.13
C ALA A 207 -28.45 8.89 0.49
N ASP A 208 -28.74 9.40 1.69
CA ASP A 208 -29.95 9.09 2.50
C ASP A 208 -30.24 7.60 2.62
N LYS A 209 -29.21 6.79 2.87
CA LYS A 209 -29.30 5.34 3.00
C LYS A 209 -29.04 4.93 4.47
N ASP A 210 -29.79 3.96 4.96
CA ASP A 210 -29.59 3.38 6.28
C ASP A 210 -28.64 2.18 6.20
N VAL A 211 -27.38 2.40 6.61
CA VAL A 211 -26.30 1.42 6.46
C VAL A 211 -25.58 1.21 7.80
N LYS A 212 -25.45 -0.05 8.22
CA LYS A 212 -24.59 -0.48 9.30
C LYS A 212 -23.25 -0.89 8.73
N PHE A 213 -22.21 -0.14 9.05
CA PHE A 213 -20.83 -0.48 8.68
C PHE A 213 -20.12 -1.18 9.84
N SER A 214 -19.45 -2.28 9.56
CA SER A 214 -18.72 -3.09 10.55
C SER A 214 -17.31 -3.38 10.06
N THR A 215 -16.33 -3.23 10.94
CA THR A 215 -14.91 -3.51 10.67
C THR A 215 -14.41 -4.68 11.51
N VAL A 216 -13.55 -5.53 10.93
CA VAL A 216 -12.92 -6.67 11.61
C VAL A 216 -11.48 -6.78 11.15
N GLY A 217 -10.54 -7.01 12.08
CA GLY A 217 -9.12 -7.16 11.78
C GLY A 217 -8.38 -5.83 11.62
N GLU A 218 -8.75 -4.83 12.40
CA GLU A 218 -8.09 -3.51 12.42
C GLU A 218 -6.61 -3.59 12.83
N ASP A 219 -6.24 -4.63 13.61
CA ASP A 219 -4.87 -4.87 14.07
C ASP A 219 -4.05 -5.71 13.05
N THR A 220 -4.63 -6.05 11.89
CA THR A 220 -3.88 -6.71 10.82
C THR A 220 -2.78 -5.79 10.32
N GLU A 221 -1.56 -6.26 10.38
CA GLU A 221 -0.39 -5.53 9.95
C GLU A 221 -0.12 -5.71 8.46
N ILE A 222 0.29 -4.63 7.81
CA ILE A 222 0.65 -4.57 6.40
C ILE A 222 1.79 -3.57 6.21
N ASP A 223 2.57 -3.73 5.15
CA ASP A 223 3.62 -2.76 4.80
C ASP A 223 3.07 -1.34 4.65
N ARG A 224 3.76 -0.37 5.25
CA ARG A 224 3.34 1.03 5.26
C ARG A 224 3.10 1.61 3.86
N ASN A 225 3.98 1.31 2.89
CA ASN A 225 3.80 1.81 1.52
C ASN A 225 2.56 1.23 0.85
N MET A 226 2.23 -0.03 1.17
CA MET A 226 1.00 -0.65 0.69
C MET A 226 -0.24 0.05 1.25
N VAL A 227 -0.21 0.46 2.53
CA VAL A 227 -1.32 1.21 3.16
C VAL A 227 -1.65 2.48 2.38
N ASP A 228 -0.63 3.23 1.98
CA ASP A 228 -0.82 4.47 1.24
C ASP A 228 -1.46 4.21 -0.13
N ILE A 229 -0.99 3.19 -0.85
CA ILE A 229 -1.49 2.82 -2.19
C ILE A 229 -2.92 2.26 -2.12
N ILE A 230 -3.23 1.37 -1.16
CA ILE A 230 -4.56 0.74 -1.08
C ILE A 230 -5.66 1.67 -0.56
N SER A 231 -5.29 2.77 0.09
CA SER A 231 -6.28 3.69 0.70
C SER A 231 -7.26 4.25 -0.32
N GLU A 232 -6.81 4.65 -1.51
CA GLU A 232 -7.66 5.17 -2.59
C GLU A 232 -8.56 4.09 -3.21
N PRO A 233 -8.07 2.89 -3.58
CA PRO A 233 -8.89 1.73 -3.92
C PRO A 233 -10.00 1.43 -2.92
N LEU A 234 -9.69 1.37 -1.61
CA LEU A 234 -10.69 1.09 -0.58
C LEU A 234 -11.80 2.15 -0.54
N VAL A 235 -11.43 3.43 -0.62
CA VAL A 235 -12.40 4.55 -0.73
C VAL A 235 -13.33 4.36 -1.92
N HIS A 236 -12.76 4.01 -3.10
CA HIS A 236 -13.55 3.84 -4.32
C HIS A 236 -14.51 2.66 -4.23
N MET A 237 -14.05 1.51 -3.71
CA MET A 237 -14.88 0.32 -3.55
C MET A 237 -16.01 0.53 -2.55
N LEU A 238 -15.74 1.14 -1.38
CA LEU A 238 -16.76 1.48 -0.39
C LEU A 238 -17.79 2.47 -0.95
N ARG A 239 -17.34 3.46 -1.73
CA ARG A 239 -18.25 4.35 -2.42
C ARG A 239 -19.15 3.60 -3.40
N ASN A 240 -18.60 2.71 -4.21
CA ASN A 240 -19.38 1.89 -5.15
C ASN A 240 -20.40 1.01 -4.42
N SER A 241 -20.03 0.39 -3.30
CA SER A 241 -20.98 -0.38 -2.48
C SER A 241 -22.12 0.49 -1.99
N ILE A 242 -21.84 1.69 -1.49
CA ILE A 242 -22.88 2.58 -0.94
C ILE A 242 -23.72 3.20 -2.04
N ASP A 243 -23.10 3.79 -3.07
CA ASP A 243 -23.82 4.55 -4.10
C ASP A 243 -24.60 3.62 -5.03
N HIS A 244 -23.98 2.53 -5.48
CA HIS A 244 -24.50 1.65 -6.51
C HIS A 244 -24.90 0.25 -6.01
N GLY A 245 -24.26 -0.27 -4.98
CA GLY A 245 -24.54 -1.60 -4.40
C GLY A 245 -25.79 -1.61 -3.56
N ILE A 246 -25.89 -0.74 -2.56
CA ILE A 246 -27.02 -0.66 -1.64
C ILE A 246 -28.24 -0.01 -2.31
N GLU A 247 -29.40 -0.61 -2.13
CA GLU A 247 -30.70 -0.11 -2.61
C GLU A 247 -31.13 1.18 -1.90
N THR A 248 -32.04 1.95 -2.50
CA THR A 248 -32.73 3.05 -1.80
C THR A 248 -33.65 2.49 -0.69
N LYS A 249 -34.08 3.34 0.25
CA LYS A 249 -34.99 2.94 1.33
C LYS A 249 -36.27 2.31 0.80
N GLU A 250 -36.82 2.87 -0.30
CA GLU A 250 -38.04 2.41 -0.97
C GLU A 250 -37.83 1.05 -1.65
N GLU A 251 -36.76 0.90 -2.42
CA GLU A 251 -36.42 -0.36 -3.10
C GLU A 251 -36.15 -1.46 -2.08
N ARG A 252 -35.45 -1.15 -0.98
CA ARG A 252 -35.13 -2.12 0.06
C ARG A 252 -36.38 -2.51 0.86
N ALA A 253 -37.30 -1.57 1.12
CA ALA A 253 -38.59 -1.86 1.75
C ALA A 253 -39.48 -2.75 0.88
N ALA A 254 -39.38 -2.67 -0.44
CA ALA A 254 -40.11 -3.52 -1.39
C ALA A 254 -39.49 -4.94 -1.50
N SER A 255 -38.27 -5.12 -1.05
CA SER A 255 -37.57 -6.41 -0.99
C SER A 255 -37.82 -7.10 0.36
N SER A 256 -37.54 -8.41 0.45
CA SER A 256 -37.60 -9.16 1.71
C SER A 256 -36.43 -8.94 2.66
N LYS A 257 -35.59 -7.92 2.39
CA LYS A 257 -34.39 -7.62 3.15
C LYS A 257 -34.65 -6.76 4.38
N SER A 258 -33.69 -6.72 5.33
CA SER A 258 -33.70 -5.80 6.47
C SER A 258 -33.73 -4.35 6.00
N LYS A 259 -34.42 -3.46 6.72
CA LYS A 259 -34.44 -2.02 6.43
C LYS A 259 -33.04 -1.42 6.41
N THR A 260 -32.20 -1.79 7.36
CA THR A 260 -30.81 -1.37 7.45
C THR A 260 -29.94 -2.29 6.60
N ALA A 261 -29.17 -1.75 5.69
CA ALA A 261 -28.21 -2.48 4.90
C ALA A 261 -26.93 -2.71 5.72
N ASN A 262 -26.19 -3.74 5.38
CA ASN A 262 -24.92 -4.04 6.03
C ASN A 262 -23.77 -3.94 5.02
N VAL A 263 -22.69 -3.30 5.47
CA VAL A 263 -21.41 -3.27 4.75
C VAL A 263 -20.32 -3.68 5.73
N TRP A 264 -19.47 -4.59 5.32
CA TRP A 264 -18.34 -5.08 6.11
C TRP A 264 -17.03 -4.76 5.43
N LEU A 265 -16.05 -4.36 6.22
CA LEU A 265 -14.65 -4.27 5.85
C LEU A 265 -13.86 -5.19 6.76
N ARG A 266 -13.22 -6.21 6.20
CA ARG A 266 -12.46 -7.19 6.96
C ARG A 266 -11.02 -7.24 6.45
N ALA A 267 -10.07 -7.46 7.35
CA ALA A 267 -8.70 -7.78 6.99
C ALA A 267 -8.21 -8.95 7.83
N TYR A 268 -7.43 -9.82 7.22
CA TYR A 268 -6.81 -10.97 7.88
C TYR A 268 -5.62 -11.47 7.09
N GLN A 269 -4.78 -12.28 7.73
CA GLN A 269 -3.66 -12.93 7.08
C GLN A 269 -4.00 -14.38 6.75
N GLU A 270 -3.76 -14.79 5.53
CA GLU A 270 -4.00 -16.15 5.06
C GLU A 270 -2.93 -16.57 4.03
N GLY A 271 -2.29 -17.71 4.26
CA GLY A 271 -1.35 -18.30 3.29
C GLY A 271 -0.17 -17.39 2.90
N GLY A 272 0.34 -16.56 3.82
CA GLY A 272 1.44 -15.62 3.54
C GLY A 272 1.00 -14.37 2.75
N LYS A 273 -0.29 -14.10 2.72
CA LYS A 273 -0.89 -12.91 2.11
C LYS A 273 -1.73 -12.16 3.13
N VAL A 274 -1.91 -10.88 2.90
CA VAL A 274 -2.94 -10.08 3.55
C VAL A 274 -4.15 -10.03 2.64
N VAL A 275 -5.30 -10.42 3.18
CA VAL A 275 -6.58 -10.37 2.47
C VAL A 275 -7.42 -9.26 3.06
N ILE A 276 -7.91 -8.35 2.21
CA ILE A 276 -8.83 -7.28 2.59
C ILE A 276 -10.11 -7.49 1.81
N GLU A 277 -11.23 -7.57 2.52
CA GLU A 277 -12.54 -7.83 1.95
C GLU A 277 -13.51 -6.70 2.23
N ILE A 278 -14.22 -6.28 1.19
CA ILE A 278 -15.39 -5.40 1.30
C ILE A 278 -16.59 -6.21 0.84
N GLU A 279 -17.60 -6.29 1.69
CA GLU A 279 -18.82 -7.04 1.42
C GLU A 279 -20.04 -6.16 1.71
N ASP A 280 -21.04 -6.19 0.82
CA ASP A 280 -22.34 -5.55 1.02
C ASP A 280 -23.48 -6.55 0.81
N ASP A 281 -24.60 -6.33 1.46
CA ASP A 281 -25.85 -7.09 1.29
C ASP A 281 -26.84 -6.41 0.33
N GLY A 282 -26.31 -5.59 -0.61
CA GLY A 282 -27.09 -4.81 -1.55
C GLY A 282 -27.69 -5.64 -2.69
N LYS A 283 -28.03 -4.96 -3.79
CA LYS A 283 -28.71 -5.58 -4.96
C LYS A 283 -27.84 -6.56 -5.75
N GLY A 284 -26.53 -6.58 -5.48
CA GLY A 284 -25.59 -7.38 -6.22
C GLY A 284 -25.38 -6.89 -7.66
N ILE A 285 -24.50 -7.57 -8.38
CA ILE A 285 -24.16 -7.29 -9.78
C ILE A 285 -24.92 -8.26 -10.69
N ASP A 286 -25.60 -7.71 -11.68
CA ASP A 286 -26.31 -8.49 -12.70
C ASP A 286 -25.31 -8.91 -13.79
N LYS A 287 -24.89 -10.17 -13.78
CA LYS A 287 -23.90 -10.71 -14.72
C LYS A 287 -24.32 -10.57 -16.19
N GLU A 288 -25.62 -10.70 -16.50
CA GLU A 288 -26.13 -10.58 -17.87
C GLU A 288 -25.96 -9.14 -18.37
N LYS A 289 -26.23 -8.14 -17.51
CA LYS A 289 -26.01 -6.73 -17.85
C LYS A 289 -24.53 -6.41 -18.03
N VAL A 290 -23.65 -6.98 -17.19
CA VAL A 290 -22.19 -6.80 -17.33
C VAL A 290 -21.73 -7.38 -18.65
N TYR A 291 -22.14 -8.60 -18.99
CA TYR A 291 -21.79 -9.28 -20.22
C TYR A 291 -22.28 -8.50 -21.46
N SER A 292 -23.57 -8.13 -21.50
CA SER A 292 -24.14 -7.37 -22.60
C SER A 292 -23.46 -6.02 -22.81
N LYS A 293 -23.15 -5.30 -21.72
CA LYS A 293 -22.45 -4.00 -21.78
C LYS A 293 -21.01 -4.14 -22.29
N ALA A 294 -20.33 -5.24 -21.93
CA ALA A 294 -18.98 -5.51 -22.43
C ALA A 294 -18.96 -5.78 -23.95
N ILE A 295 -19.96 -6.50 -24.47
CA ILE A 295 -20.15 -6.70 -25.93
C ILE A 295 -20.44 -5.36 -26.61
N GLU A 296 -21.40 -4.58 -26.09
CA GLU A 296 -21.79 -3.29 -26.67
C GLU A 296 -20.57 -2.33 -26.77
N LYS A 297 -19.67 -2.40 -25.82
CA LYS A 297 -18.43 -1.61 -25.81
C LYS A 297 -17.27 -2.22 -26.60
N GLY A 298 -17.47 -3.38 -27.21
CA GLY A 298 -16.43 -4.07 -27.99
C GLY A 298 -15.27 -4.60 -27.16
N LEU A 299 -15.47 -4.80 -25.84
CA LEU A 299 -14.44 -5.29 -24.92
C LEU A 299 -14.26 -6.81 -24.98
N ILE A 300 -15.29 -7.53 -25.43
CA ILE A 300 -15.30 -8.99 -25.59
C ILE A 300 -16.02 -9.37 -26.88
N ASP A 301 -15.68 -10.56 -27.41
CA ASP A 301 -16.37 -11.16 -28.53
C ASP A 301 -17.77 -11.64 -28.08
N PRO A 302 -18.85 -11.41 -28.89
CA PRO A 302 -20.20 -11.89 -28.61
C PRO A 302 -20.29 -13.42 -28.39
N GLU A 303 -19.39 -14.20 -28.99
CA GLU A 303 -19.36 -15.65 -28.85
C GLU A 303 -18.50 -16.16 -27.71
N ALA A 304 -17.86 -15.27 -26.93
CA ALA A 304 -16.98 -15.65 -25.84
C ALA A 304 -17.76 -16.35 -24.70
N LYS A 305 -17.40 -17.59 -24.40
CA LYS A 305 -17.93 -18.34 -23.26
C LYS A 305 -17.10 -18.02 -22.03
N LEU A 306 -17.62 -17.16 -21.16
CA LEU A 306 -16.95 -16.75 -19.93
C LEU A 306 -17.63 -17.39 -18.72
N THR A 307 -16.84 -17.72 -17.72
CA THR A 307 -17.31 -18.10 -16.38
C THR A 307 -17.85 -16.88 -15.63
N ASP A 308 -18.65 -17.09 -14.59
CA ASP A 308 -19.19 -15.99 -13.77
C ASP A 308 -18.07 -15.10 -13.21
N SER A 309 -16.95 -15.67 -12.78
CA SER A 309 -15.77 -14.92 -12.29
C SER A 309 -15.14 -14.07 -13.40
N GLU A 310 -15.03 -14.59 -14.61
CA GLU A 310 -14.52 -13.84 -15.76
C GLU A 310 -15.46 -12.70 -16.14
N ILE A 311 -16.78 -12.91 -16.10
CA ILE A 311 -17.77 -11.87 -16.35
C ILE A 311 -17.64 -10.73 -15.32
N PHE A 312 -17.55 -11.04 -14.04
CA PHE A 312 -17.35 -10.00 -13.02
C PHE A 312 -16.01 -9.28 -13.15
N SER A 313 -14.97 -9.95 -13.65
CA SER A 313 -13.68 -9.31 -13.89
C SER A 313 -13.70 -8.24 -14.98
N LEU A 314 -14.71 -8.28 -15.89
CA LEU A 314 -14.88 -7.27 -16.94
C LEU A 314 -15.11 -5.85 -16.40
N ILE A 315 -15.65 -5.72 -15.19
CA ILE A 315 -15.86 -4.39 -14.57
C ILE A 315 -14.55 -3.62 -14.32
N PHE A 316 -13.42 -4.34 -14.30
CA PHE A 316 -12.09 -3.77 -14.14
C PHE A 316 -11.41 -3.45 -15.48
N LEU A 317 -12.03 -3.73 -16.61
CA LEU A 317 -11.45 -3.40 -17.91
C LEU A 317 -11.50 -1.90 -18.18
N PRO A 318 -10.44 -1.31 -18.75
CA PRO A 318 -10.44 0.08 -19.16
C PRO A 318 -11.63 0.38 -20.09
N GLY A 319 -12.36 1.44 -19.80
CA GLY A 319 -13.52 1.83 -20.59
C GLY A 319 -14.83 1.12 -20.26
N PHE A 320 -14.85 0.13 -19.34
CA PHE A 320 -16.08 -0.52 -18.91
C PHE A 320 -17.00 0.43 -18.14
N SER A 321 -16.46 1.21 -17.20
CA SER A 321 -17.20 2.27 -16.50
C SER A 321 -17.45 3.44 -17.43
N SER A 322 -18.72 3.83 -17.61
CA SER A 322 -19.07 4.98 -18.44
C SER A 322 -18.73 6.28 -17.72
N LYS A 323 -18.14 7.21 -18.46
CA LYS A 323 -17.80 8.58 -18.02
C LYS A 323 -19.02 9.51 -17.85
N ASP A 324 -20.24 9.02 -17.76
CA ASP A 324 -21.45 9.85 -17.71
C ASP A 324 -21.74 10.41 -16.30
N GLU A 325 -20.95 10.01 -15.28
CA GLU A 325 -21.02 10.62 -13.94
C GLU A 325 -19.62 11.09 -13.50
N VAL A 326 -19.20 12.23 -14.04
CA VAL A 326 -18.15 13.04 -13.42
C VAL A 326 -18.74 13.64 -12.15
N THR A 327 -18.70 12.92 -11.05
CA THR A 327 -18.99 13.53 -9.74
C THR A 327 -17.80 14.38 -9.31
N ASP A 328 -18.08 15.63 -9.05
CA ASP A 328 -17.25 16.81 -8.81
C ASP A 328 -16.23 16.74 -7.65
N LEU A 329 -15.91 15.57 -7.08
CA LEU A 329 -15.06 15.50 -5.86
C LEU A 329 -13.71 14.78 -6.02
N SER A 330 -13.40 14.19 -7.15
CA SER A 330 -12.02 13.77 -7.43
C SER A 330 -11.71 14.03 -8.90
N GLY A 331 -11.01 15.13 -9.19
CA GLY A 331 -10.63 15.58 -10.54
C GLY A 331 -9.73 14.63 -11.35
N ARG A 332 -9.79 13.33 -11.10
CA ARG A 332 -9.00 12.29 -11.74
C ARG A 332 -9.81 11.09 -12.21
N GLY A 333 -11.08 11.18 -12.53
CA GLY A 333 -11.83 10.10 -13.22
C GLY A 333 -11.44 8.65 -12.78
N VAL A 334 -11.49 8.36 -11.48
CA VAL A 334 -11.02 7.06 -10.94
C VAL A 334 -12.08 6.00 -11.22
N GLY A 335 -11.77 5.07 -12.13
CA GLY A 335 -12.60 3.90 -12.44
C GLY A 335 -12.11 2.63 -11.71
N MET A 336 -12.87 1.52 -11.84
CA MET A 336 -12.47 0.22 -11.30
C MET A 336 -11.20 -0.34 -11.96
N ASP A 337 -10.87 0.09 -13.16
CA ASP A 337 -9.61 -0.20 -13.86
C ASP A 337 -8.38 0.37 -13.14
N VAL A 338 -8.52 1.56 -12.55
CA VAL A 338 -7.46 2.17 -11.71
C VAL A 338 -7.28 1.37 -10.43
N VAL A 339 -8.39 0.94 -9.78
CA VAL A 339 -8.32 0.06 -8.61
C VAL A 339 -7.51 -1.19 -8.90
N ARG A 340 -7.84 -1.88 -10.00
CA ARG A 340 -7.12 -3.08 -10.40
C ARG A 340 -5.63 -2.82 -10.63
N ARG A 341 -5.30 -1.75 -11.35
CA ARG A 341 -3.91 -1.36 -11.63
C ARG A 341 -3.12 -1.10 -10.35
N SER A 342 -3.68 -0.33 -9.40
CA SER A 342 -3.02 -0.05 -8.13
C SER A 342 -2.76 -1.32 -7.30
N ILE A 343 -3.68 -2.30 -7.36
CA ILE A 343 -3.48 -3.58 -6.68
C ILE A 343 -2.44 -4.46 -7.41
N GLU A 344 -2.45 -4.46 -8.75
CA GLU A 344 -1.46 -5.19 -9.56
C GLU A 344 -0.05 -4.60 -9.41
N GLU A 345 0.09 -3.27 -9.24
CA GLU A 345 1.36 -2.61 -8.92
C GLU A 345 1.96 -3.11 -7.59
N LEU A 346 1.11 -3.49 -6.65
CA LEU A 346 1.50 -4.15 -5.40
C LEU A 346 1.68 -5.67 -5.54
N GLN A 347 1.63 -6.21 -6.76
CA GLN A 347 1.60 -7.64 -7.06
C GLN A 347 0.45 -8.38 -6.36
N GLY A 348 -0.59 -7.65 -6.06
CA GLY A 348 -1.82 -8.17 -5.49
C GLY A 348 -2.80 -8.65 -6.57
N LYS A 349 -3.88 -9.24 -6.09
CA LYS A 349 -4.99 -9.70 -6.92
C LYS A 349 -6.29 -9.13 -6.37
N VAL A 350 -7.20 -8.77 -7.26
CA VAL A 350 -8.57 -8.38 -6.89
C VAL A 350 -9.56 -9.37 -7.50
N GLU A 351 -10.49 -9.84 -6.69
CA GLU A 351 -11.58 -10.74 -7.11
C GLU A 351 -12.93 -10.15 -6.70
N VAL A 352 -13.94 -10.42 -7.52
CA VAL A 352 -15.33 -10.04 -7.24
C VAL A 352 -16.21 -11.28 -7.28
N LYS A 353 -17.00 -11.45 -6.23
CA LYS A 353 -18.07 -12.44 -6.14
C LYS A 353 -19.37 -11.71 -5.87
N SER A 354 -20.37 -11.93 -6.69
CA SER A 354 -21.65 -11.26 -6.53
C SER A 354 -22.80 -12.17 -6.92
N GLU A 355 -23.91 -11.99 -6.23
CA GLU A 355 -25.15 -12.67 -6.55
C GLU A 355 -26.28 -11.63 -6.58
N LYS A 356 -27.01 -11.57 -7.69
CA LYS A 356 -28.12 -10.63 -7.86
C LYS A 356 -29.15 -10.79 -6.75
N GLY A 357 -29.44 -9.70 -6.06
CA GLY A 357 -30.37 -9.66 -4.92
C GLY A 357 -29.75 -10.03 -3.57
N LYS A 358 -28.51 -10.53 -3.48
CA LYS A 358 -27.88 -10.90 -2.22
C LYS A 358 -26.74 -9.97 -1.82
N GLY A 359 -26.03 -9.38 -2.76
CA GLY A 359 -24.95 -8.45 -2.50
C GLY A 359 -23.68 -8.73 -3.30
N THR A 360 -22.62 -8.01 -2.93
CA THR A 360 -21.32 -8.10 -3.59
C THR A 360 -20.21 -8.23 -2.56
N LYS A 361 -19.22 -9.09 -2.84
CA LYS A 361 -17.99 -9.24 -2.09
C LYS A 361 -16.82 -8.98 -3.01
N ILE A 362 -15.97 -8.03 -2.65
CA ILE A 362 -14.71 -7.74 -3.33
C ILE A 362 -13.59 -8.14 -2.39
N SER A 363 -12.67 -8.98 -2.86
CA SER A 363 -11.52 -9.45 -2.10
C SER A 363 -10.24 -8.96 -2.76
N ILE A 364 -9.38 -8.32 -1.99
CA ILE A 364 -8.03 -7.91 -2.37
C ILE A 364 -7.06 -8.83 -1.65
N GLU A 365 -6.20 -9.50 -2.40
CA GLU A 365 -5.09 -10.29 -1.87
C GLU A 365 -3.79 -9.54 -2.15
N LEU A 366 -3.01 -9.26 -1.11
CA LEU A 366 -1.71 -8.61 -1.20
C LEU A 366 -0.63 -9.53 -0.63
N PRO A 367 0.58 -9.55 -1.21
CA PRO A 367 1.68 -10.28 -0.61
C PRO A 367 2.02 -9.65 0.75
N PHE A 368 2.43 -10.46 1.71
CA PHE A 368 2.81 -9.98 3.05
C PHE A 368 4.06 -9.09 3.02
N THR A 369 4.97 -9.34 2.09
CA THR A 369 6.23 -8.59 1.93
C THR A 369 6.23 -7.81 0.63
N LEU A 370 7.04 -6.74 0.56
CA LEU A 370 7.41 -6.14 -0.73
C LEU A 370 7.96 -7.25 -1.61
N ALA A 371 7.36 -7.40 -2.78
CA ALA A 371 7.59 -8.55 -3.62
C ALA A 371 9.06 -8.64 -4.04
N ILE A 372 9.74 -9.64 -3.50
CA ILE A 372 10.89 -10.20 -4.18
C ILE A 372 10.32 -10.96 -5.37
N THR A 373 10.44 -10.39 -6.54
CA THR A 373 9.96 -11.04 -7.76
C THR A 373 11.07 -11.95 -8.27
N ASP A 374 10.73 -13.24 -8.42
CA ASP A 374 11.57 -14.12 -9.20
C ASP A 374 11.48 -13.70 -10.67
N GLY A 375 12.58 -13.21 -11.20
CA GLY A 375 12.67 -12.74 -12.58
C GLY A 375 13.65 -13.57 -13.40
N MET A 376 13.29 -13.84 -14.64
CA MET A 376 14.20 -14.39 -15.64
C MET A 376 14.97 -13.25 -16.28
N LEU A 377 16.28 -13.20 -16.04
CA LEU A 377 17.18 -12.23 -16.65
C LEU A 377 17.52 -12.66 -18.08
N VAL A 378 17.25 -11.79 -19.03
CA VAL A 378 17.51 -12.01 -20.45
C VAL A 378 18.34 -10.87 -21.02
N ARG A 379 19.08 -11.15 -22.09
CA ARG A 379 19.87 -10.18 -22.84
C ARG A 379 19.26 -9.94 -24.22
N VAL A 380 19.22 -8.68 -24.62
CA VAL A 380 18.85 -8.23 -25.98
C VAL A 380 19.82 -7.13 -26.37
N GLY A 381 20.71 -7.38 -27.31
CA GLY A 381 21.85 -6.50 -27.58
C GLY A 381 22.72 -6.32 -26.34
N ASP A 382 22.97 -5.07 -25.99
CA ASP A 382 23.70 -4.69 -24.78
C ASP A 382 22.78 -4.47 -23.56
N GLN A 383 21.47 -4.56 -23.74
CA GLN A 383 20.47 -4.30 -22.69
C GLN A 383 20.08 -5.59 -21.95
N ARG A 384 19.69 -5.42 -20.69
CA ARG A 384 19.22 -6.50 -19.85
C ARG A 384 17.77 -6.25 -19.42
N PHE A 385 16.94 -7.24 -19.67
CA PHE A 385 15.54 -7.23 -19.29
C PHE A 385 15.26 -8.34 -18.28
N ILE A 386 14.27 -8.08 -17.46
CA ILE A 386 13.76 -8.99 -16.44
C ILE A 386 12.32 -9.31 -16.80
N ILE A 387 12.03 -10.58 -16.97
CA ILE A 387 10.68 -11.06 -17.23
C ILE A 387 10.21 -11.79 -15.96
N PRO A 388 9.11 -11.35 -15.30
CA PRO A 388 8.59 -12.04 -14.13
C PRO A 388 8.34 -13.53 -14.42
N THR A 389 8.92 -14.41 -13.61
CA THR A 389 8.89 -15.87 -13.87
C THR A 389 7.48 -16.43 -13.87
N ILE A 390 6.57 -15.82 -13.10
CA ILE A 390 5.16 -16.20 -13.03
C ILE A 390 4.44 -16.09 -14.40
N ASN A 391 4.95 -15.23 -15.30
CA ASN A 391 4.38 -15.02 -16.62
C ASN A 391 5.02 -15.91 -17.69
N ILE A 392 6.09 -16.64 -17.36
CA ILE A 392 6.80 -17.51 -18.31
C ILE A 392 6.20 -18.92 -18.25
N ASP A 393 5.75 -19.41 -19.41
CA ASP A 393 5.27 -20.77 -19.56
C ASP A 393 6.44 -21.72 -19.89
N MET A 394 7.35 -21.30 -20.77
CA MET A 394 8.49 -22.10 -21.21
C MET A 394 9.52 -21.27 -21.97
N THR A 395 10.77 -21.76 -22.01
CA THR A 395 11.85 -21.26 -22.86
C THR A 395 12.32 -22.36 -23.80
N PHE A 396 12.55 -22.02 -25.07
CA PHE A 396 13.05 -22.98 -26.06
C PHE A 396 13.77 -22.26 -27.22
N ARG A 397 14.52 -23.00 -28.04
CA ARG A 397 15.01 -22.54 -29.33
C ARG A 397 14.11 -23.08 -30.42
N ALA A 398 13.66 -22.21 -31.32
CA ALA A 398 12.83 -22.61 -32.43
C ALA A 398 13.64 -23.40 -33.45
N ILE A 399 12.98 -24.32 -34.13
CA ILE A 399 13.51 -25.02 -35.31
C ILE A 399 12.76 -24.54 -36.55
N GLU A 400 13.35 -24.66 -37.72
CA GLU A 400 12.84 -24.10 -38.97
C GLU A 400 11.41 -24.57 -39.28
N ASP A 401 11.12 -25.85 -39.04
CA ASP A 401 9.80 -26.46 -39.25
C ASP A 401 8.70 -25.92 -38.34
N GLU A 402 9.04 -25.21 -37.28
CA GLU A 402 8.09 -24.65 -36.33
C GLU A 402 7.79 -23.15 -36.58
N LEU A 403 8.53 -22.54 -37.52
CA LEU A 403 8.39 -21.12 -37.85
C LEU A 403 7.59 -20.94 -39.12
N TYR A 404 6.64 -20.01 -39.10
CA TYR A 404 5.86 -19.64 -40.27
C TYR A 404 5.38 -18.20 -40.18
N THR A 405 5.11 -17.59 -41.30
CA THR A 405 4.62 -16.23 -41.41
C THR A 405 3.17 -16.27 -41.87
N VAL A 406 2.28 -15.57 -41.16
CA VAL A 406 0.85 -15.47 -41.48
C VAL A 406 0.58 -14.07 -42.02
N MET A 407 -0.18 -13.99 -43.12
CA MET A 407 -0.66 -12.76 -43.79
C MET A 407 0.11 -11.48 -43.47
N GLY A 408 1.07 -11.13 -44.31
CA GLY A 408 1.95 -9.97 -44.10
C GLY A 408 3.19 -10.31 -43.27
N ASP A 409 3.58 -9.48 -42.34
CA ASP A 409 4.82 -9.61 -41.58
C ASP A 409 4.66 -10.24 -40.17
N SER A 410 3.52 -10.91 -39.90
CA SER A 410 3.26 -11.54 -38.60
C SER A 410 3.98 -12.89 -38.49
N GLU A 411 5.07 -12.93 -37.77
CA GLU A 411 5.84 -14.13 -37.48
C GLU A 411 5.18 -14.94 -36.39
N GLN A 412 5.11 -16.24 -36.56
CA GLN A 412 4.47 -17.19 -35.67
C GLN A 412 5.36 -18.38 -35.41
N VAL A 413 5.28 -18.93 -34.23
CA VAL A 413 5.96 -20.19 -33.88
C VAL A 413 4.92 -21.24 -33.45
N ASN A 414 5.13 -22.47 -33.87
CA ASN A 414 4.32 -23.59 -33.40
C ASN A 414 4.77 -24.04 -32.01
N PHE A 415 3.95 -23.74 -31.03
CA PHE A 415 4.18 -24.15 -29.65
C PHE A 415 3.13 -25.18 -29.23
N ARG A 416 3.55 -26.43 -29.06
CA ARG A 416 2.67 -27.55 -28.66
C ARG A 416 1.42 -27.69 -29.54
N GLY A 417 1.58 -27.56 -30.84
CA GLY A 417 0.46 -27.64 -31.80
C GLY A 417 -0.43 -26.41 -31.88
N LYS A 418 -0.04 -25.30 -31.25
CA LYS A 418 -0.75 -24.02 -31.33
C LYS A 418 0.16 -22.96 -31.92
N SER A 419 -0.42 -22.13 -32.76
CA SER A 419 0.22 -20.95 -33.31
C SER A 419 0.37 -19.88 -32.23
N VAL A 420 1.58 -19.37 -32.03
CA VAL A 420 1.92 -18.34 -31.06
C VAL A 420 2.65 -17.20 -31.76
N PRO A 421 2.16 -15.95 -31.70
CA PRO A 421 2.82 -14.82 -32.34
C PRO A 421 4.15 -14.51 -31.68
N VAL A 422 5.15 -14.15 -32.52
CA VAL A 422 6.50 -13.79 -32.08
C VAL A 422 6.62 -12.28 -31.93
N ILE A 423 7.14 -11.82 -30.80
CA ILE A 423 7.46 -10.43 -30.52
C ILE A 423 8.98 -10.29 -30.40
N ARG A 424 9.58 -9.50 -31.27
CA ARG A 424 11.00 -9.22 -31.29
C ARG A 424 11.31 -8.08 -30.33
N LEU A 425 11.93 -8.36 -29.16
CA LEU A 425 12.20 -7.33 -28.15
C LEU A 425 13.16 -6.25 -28.67
N HIS A 426 14.16 -6.61 -29.50
CA HIS A 426 15.06 -5.62 -30.08
C HIS A 426 14.33 -4.59 -30.97
N LYS A 427 13.31 -5.02 -31.74
CA LYS A 427 12.49 -4.09 -32.53
C LYS A 427 11.56 -3.27 -31.65
N LEU A 428 10.94 -3.89 -30.65
CA LEU A 428 10.01 -3.23 -29.72
C LEU A 428 10.69 -2.07 -28.96
N PHE A 429 11.92 -2.28 -28.52
CA PHE A 429 12.68 -1.29 -27.76
C PHE A 429 13.70 -0.51 -28.59
N ASN A 430 13.73 -0.73 -29.91
CA ASN A 430 14.66 -0.09 -30.85
C ASN A 430 16.13 -0.25 -30.40
N ILE A 431 16.54 -1.50 -30.15
CA ILE A 431 17.87 -1.85 -29.65
C ILE A 431 18.71 -2.33 -30.83
N ASP A 432 19.88 -1.68 -31.04
CA ASP A 432 20.85 -2.09 -32.03
C ASP A 432 21.64 -3.34 -31.58
N GLY A 433 21.99 -4.21 -32.53
CA GLY A 433 22.81 -5.39 -32.25
C GLY A 433 22.12 -6.57 -31.59
N GLY A 434 20.79 -6.56 -31.49
CA GLY A 434 20.01 -7.72 -31.07
C GLY A 434 19.94 -8.79 -32.16
N ILE A 435 19.76 -10.06 -31.78
CA ILE A 435 19.63 -11.19 -32.72
C ILE A 435 18.38 -11.02 -33.58
N GLU A 436 18.56 -11.01 -34.89
CA GLU A 436 17.48 -10.91 -35.87
C GLU A 436 16.97 -12.29 -36.31
N ASP A 437 17.81 -13.29 -36.36
CA ASP A 437 17.44 -14.64 -36.78
C ASP A 437 16.68 -15.37 -35.65
N LEU A 438 15.46 -15.81 -35.96
CA LEU A 438 14.61 -16.55 -35.03
C LEU A 438 15.24 -17.90 -34.60
N LEU A 439 16.12 -18.48 -35.43
CA LEU A 439 16.80 -19.74 -35.15
C LEU A 439 18.00 -19.60 -34.23
N GLU A 440 18.64 -18.42 -34.23
CA GLU A 440 19.79 -18.13 -33.39
C GLU A 440 19.40 -17.69 -31.99
N GLY A 441 18.25 -17.02 -31.85
CA GLY A 441 17.78 -16.51 -30.59
C GLY A 441 17.06 -17.54 -29.72
N THR A 442 16.68 -17.12 -28.53
CA THR A 442 15.89 -17.92 -27.59
C THR A 442 14.48 -17.36 -27.50
N MET A 443 13.49 -18.25 -27.58
CA MET A 443 12.08 -17.90 -27.41
C MET A 443 11.65 -18.11 -25.97
N LEU A 444 11.04 -17.07 -25.37
CA LEU A 444 10.34 -17.19 -24.09
C LEU A 444 8.83 -17.09 -24.35
N VAL A 445 8.12 -18.16 -24.12
CA VAL A 445 6.65 -18.11 -24.18
C VAL A 445 6.11 -17.50 -22.90
N ILE A 446 5.45 -16.36 -23.05
CA ILE A 446 4.74 -15.70 -21.97
C ILE A 446 3.24 -15.93 -22.08
N LYS A 447 2.59 -16.04 -20.94
CA LYS A 447 1.14 -16.16 -20.81
C LYS A 447 0.55 -14.85 -20.33
N ASN A 448 -0.38 -14.30 -21.10
CA ASN A 448 -1.19 -13.16 -20.69
C ASN A 448 -2.66 -13.49 -20.86
N ASN A 449 -3.39 -13.56 -19.75
CA ASN A 449 -4.76 -14.07 -19.69
C ASN A 449 -4.85 -15.47 -20.32
N ASN A 450 -5.58 -15.63 -21.41
CA ASN A 450 -5.75 -16.92 -22.09
C ASN A 450 -4.94 -17.02 -23.40
N LYS A 451 -4.09 -16.03 -23.71
CA LYS A 451 -3.26 -15.98 -24.91
C LYS A 451 -1.79 -16.18 -24.58
N ARG A 452 -1.04 -16.72 -25.53
CA ARG A 452 0.41 -16.92 -25.45
C ARG A 452 1.12 -16.09 -26.50
N TYR A 453 2.31 -15.62 -26.18
CA TYR A 453 3.19 -14.86 -27.05
C TYR A 453 4.60 -15.34 -26.85
N ALA A 454 5.40 -15.42 -27.90
CA ALA A 454 6.80 -15.79 -27.84
C ALA A 454 7.66 -14.54 -27.94
N LEU A 455 8.43 -14.25 -26.91
CA LEU A 455 9.40 -13.15 -26.92
C LEU A 455 10.74 -13.67 -27.46
N LEU A 456 11.26 -13.03 -28.51
CA LEU A 456 12.60 -13.31 -29.02
C LEU A 456 13.64 -12.50 -28.21
N VAL A 457 14.60 -13.20 -27.62
CA VAL A 457 15.74 -12.63 -26.89
C VAL A 457 17.04 -13.27 -27.40
N ASP A 458 18.18 -12.61 -27.18
CA ASP A 458 19.48 -13.14 -27.59
C ASP A 458 19.90 -14.32 -26.70
N GLU A 459 19.72 -14.16 -25.38
CA GLU A 459 20.19 -15.14 -24.39
C GLU A 459 19.36 -15.06 -23.11
N VAL A 460 19.11 -16.22 -22.50
CA VAL A 460 18.61 -16.32 -21.14
C VAL A 460 19.81 -16.48 -20.22
N ILE A 461 20.06 -15.46 -19.38
CA ILE A 461 21.20 -15.44 -18.47
C ILE A 461 20.94 -16.34 -17.26
N GLY A 462 19.70 -16.29 -16.71
CA GLY A 462 19.29 -17.11 -15.57
C GLY A 462 18.15 -16.52 -14.78
N GLN A 463 17.71 -17.26 -13.77
CA GLN A 463 16.68 -16.81 -12.84
C GLN A 463 17.35 -16.11 -11.66
N GLN A 464 16.84 -14.95 -11.27
CA GLN A 464 17.33 -14.18 -10.13
C GLN A 464 16.13 -13.67 -9.30
N GLN A 465 16.33 -13.63 -7.98
CA GLN A 465 15.44 -12.92 -7.09
C GLN A 465 15.80 -11.43 -7.12
N LEU A 466 14.81 -10.61 -7.36
CA LEU A 466 14.99 -9.18 -7.60
C LEU A 466 14.06 -8.39 -6.70
N VAL A 467 14.61 -7.35 -6.09
CA VAL A 467 13.82 -6.33 -5.42
C VAL A 467 13.45 -5.28 -6.47
N GLY A 468 12.22 -5.36 -6.97
CA GLY A 468 11.71 -4.36 -7.90
C GLY A 468 11.57 -3.01 -7.19
N LYS A 469 12.23 -1.97 -7.73
CA LYS A 469 11.97 -0.58 -7.36
C LYS A 469 11.18 0.07 -8.48
N SER A 470 10.10 0.75 -8.15
CA SER A 470 9.42 1.63 -9.11
C SER A 470 10.42 2.69 -9.56
N ILE A 471 10.70 2.72 -10.86
CA ILE A 471 11.59 3.74 -11.42
C ILE A 471 10.80 5.04 -11.43
N ASN A 472 11.09 5.91 -10.48
CA ASN A 472 10.49 7.25 -10.38
C ASN A 472 11.16 8.20 -11.39
N ILE A 473 11.15 7.78 -12.66
CA ILE A 473 11.60 8.62 -13.79
C ILE A 473 10.33 9.27 -14.34
N ASN A 474 10.32 10.59 -14.46
CA ASN A 474 9.28 11.37 -15.14
C ASN A 474 9.08 11.00 -16.63
N ILE A 475 9.72 9.94 -17.09
CA ILE A 475 9.61 9.40 -18.44
C ILE A 475 8.86 8.08 -18.33
N LYS A 476 7.61 8.05 -18.78
CA LYS A 476 6.86 6.80 -18.97
C LYS A 476 7.56 6.00 -20.07
N MET A 477 8.25 4.94 -19.70
CA MET A 477 8.76 3.97 -20.67
C MET A 477 7.61 3.00 -20.98
N PRO A 478 7.05 3.00 -22.20
CA PRO A 478 6.04 2.03 -22.56
C PRO A 478 6.66 0.62 -22.42
N HIS A 479 5.87 -0.36 -21.95
CA HIS A 479 6.24 -1.77 -21.78
C HIS A 479 7.23 -2.10 -20.66
N ILE A 480 7.58 -1.13 -19.79
CA ILE A 480 8.42 -1.31 -18.61
C ILE A 480 7.60 -1.03 -17.35
N SER A 481 7.55 -1.98 -16.42
CA SER A 481 6.85 -1.85 -15.14
C SER A 481 7.75 -1.31 -14.02
N GLY A 482 9.09 -1.43 -14.18
CA GLY A 482 10.03 -1.01 -13.15
C GLY A 482 11.46 -1.31 -13.53
N GLY A 483 12.37 -1.15 -12.56
CA GLY A 483 13.77 -1.54 -12.68
C GLY A 483 14.26 -2.26 -11.44
N ALA A 484 15.29 -3.06 -11.58
CA ALA A 484 16.00 -3.67 -10.47
C ALA A 484 17.51 -3.52 -10.66
N ILE A 485 18.23 -3.43 -9.56
CA ILE A 485 19.69 -3.49 -9.58
C ILE A 485 20.09 -4.96 -9.63
N LEU A 486 20.84 -5.33 -10.65
CA LEU A 486 21.36 -6.69 -10.83
C LEU A 486 22.58 -6.92 -9.94
N GLY A 487 22.91 -8.18 -9.69
CA GLY A 487 24.05 -8.56 -8.86
C GLY A 487 25.42 -8.06 -9.35
N ASP A 488 25.54 -7.69 -10.63
CA ASP A 488 26.74 -7.07 -11.21
C ASP A 488 26.73 -5.53 -11.16
N GLY A 489 25.75 -4.94 -10.44
CA GLY A 489 25.59 -3.48 -10.28
C GLY A 489 24.93 -2.77 -11.46
N ARG A 490 24.56 -3.47 -12.53
CA ARG A 490 23.83 -2.90 -13.66
C ARG A 490 22.34 -2.82 -13.36
N VAL A 491 21.64 -1.93 -14.06
CA VAL A 491 20.18 -1.83 -13.97
C VAL A 491 19.55 -2.79 -14.98
N GLY A 492 18.67 -3.65 -14.52
CA GLY A 492 17.79 -4.46 -15.35
C GLY A 492 16.38 -3.84 -15.42
N LEU A 493 15.79 -3.78 -16.61
CA LEU A 493 14.45 -3.26 -16.81
C LEU A 493 13.42 -4.38 -16.68
N ILE A 494 12.43 -4.20 -15.80
CA ILE A 494 11.34 -5.19 -15.60
C ILE A 494 10.29 -4.97 -16.67
N LEU A 495 10.04 -6.00 -17.50
CA LEU A 495 9.04 -5.95 -18.56
C LEU A 495 7.62 -6.00 -18.00
N ASP A 496 6.77 -5.10 -18.48
CA ASP A 496 5.32 -5.23 -18.35
C ASP A 496 4.81 -6.15 -19.47
N THR A 497 4.67 -7.44 -19.14
CA THR A 497 4.23 -8.45 -20.09
C THR A 497 2.83 -8.18 -20.64
N THR A 498 1.98 -7.46 -19.92
CA THR A 498 0.64 -7.08 -20.34
C THR A 498 0.69 -5.98 -21.41
N ALA A 499 1.54 -4.97 -21.17
CA ALA A 499 1.72 -3.86 -22.10
C ALA A 499 2.45 -4.28 -23.38
N VAL A 500 3.41 -5.22 -23.29
CA VAL A 500 4.15 -5.78 -24.44
C VAL A 500 3.20 -6.49 -25.42
N VAL A 501 2.19 -7.18 -24.88
CA VAL A 501 1.21 -7.95 -25.68
C VAL A 501 0.14 -7.07 -26.33
N GLY A 502 -0.11 -5.88 -25.83
CA GLY A 502 -1.13 -4.96 -26.34
C GLY A 502 -0.83 -4.33 -27.72
N ILE A 503 0.34 -4.69 -28.34
CA ILE A 503 0.81 -4.11 -29.62
C ILE A 503 0.55 -5.04 -30.82
N SER A 504 0.22 -6.31 -30.59
CA SER A 504 0.02 -7.33 -31.65
C SER A 504 -1.43 -7.46 -32.08
#